data_a4582bebc3dfb4d2de1f59ef4a6a6f71
#
_entry.id   a4582bebc3dfb4d2de1f59ef4a6a6f71
#
_cell.length_a   1.000
_cell.length_b   1.000
_cell.length_c   1.000
_cell.angle_alpha   90.00
_cell.angle_beta   90.00
_cell.angle_gamma   90.00
#
_symmetry.space_group_name_H-M   'P 1'
#
loop_
_entity.id
_entity.type
_entity.pdbx_description
1 polymer ?
#
loop_
_entity_poly.entity_id
_entity_poly.type
_entity_poly.pdbx_seq_one_letter_code
_entity_poly.pdbx_strand_id
1 'polypeptide(L)'
;RCSIQFVVEGDGSVYPCDFYVLDEWKLGTVNQNSFTEMINSSNARAFIQASLDIPQECRACPYHFICRNGCRRDRVVGLDGKIGLNFYCEAYRKFFSKRAPQLNEAVLLIRRGKAGWQ
;
A
#
# COMPACT_ATOMS: atom_id res chain seq x y z
N ARG A 1 0.35 -4.52 2.39
CA ARG A 1 1.05 -5.07 1.22
C ARG A 1 0.58 -4.33 -0.02
N CYS A 2 1.51 -3.88 -0.87
CA CYS A 2 1.21 -3.34 -2.19
C CYS A 2 0.68 -4.41 -3.15
N SER A 3 -0.09 -3.97 -4.14
CA SER A 3 -0.55 -4.77 -5.28
C SER A 3 -0.19 -4.03 -6.57
N ILE A 4 -0.18 -4.75 -7.68
CA ILE A 4 0.07 -4.16 -9.00
C ILE A 4 -1.24 -3.55 -9.51
N GLN A 5 -1.22 -2.26 -9.88
CA GLN A 5 -2.37 -1.51 -10.38
C GLN A 5 -2.35 -1.29 -11.90
N PHE A 6 -1.19 -1.54 -12.55
CA PHE A 6 -0.98 -1.30 -13.98
C PHE A 6 -1.31 0.13 -14.41
N VAL A 7 -0.49 1.07 -13.96
CA VAL A 7 -0.53 2.44 -14.43
C VAL A 7 0.16 2.52 -15.78
N VAL A 8 -0.54 3.00 -16.81
CA VAL A 8 -0.02 3.12 -18.18
C VAL A 8 0.23 4.60 -18.48
N GLU A 9 1.46 4.92 -18.86
CA GLU A 9 1.86 6.26 -19.29
C GLU A 9 1.60 6.46 -20.79
N GLY A 10 1.65 7.72 -21.25
CA GLY A 10 1.33 8.10 -22.61
C GLY A 10 2.23 7.48 -23.70
N ASP A 11 3.43 7.02 -23.35
CA ASP A 11 4.36 6.30 -24.22
C ASP A 11 4.10 4.76 -24.25
N GLY A 12 3.09 4.29 -23.51
CA GLY A 12 2.77 2.88 -23.36
C GLY A 12 3.58 2.13 -22.30
N SER A 13 4.42 2.83 -21.53
CA SER A 13 5.15 2.26 -20.40
C SER A 13 4.18 1.93 -19.26
N VAL A 14 4.42 0.79 -18.59
CA VAL A 14 3.53 0.29 -17.53
C VAL A 14 4.28 0.20 -16.20
N TYR A 15 3.65 0.71 -15.16
CA TYR A 15 4.20 0.80 -13.80
C TYR A 15 3.28 0.16 -12.77
N PRO A 16 3.81 -0.25 -11.59
CA PRO A 16 3.03 -0.98 -10.59
C PRO A 16 2.00 -0.12 -9.83
N CYS A 17 2.23 1.20 -9.75
CA CYS A 17 1.42 2.12 -8.94
C CYS A 17 1.66 3.55 -9.42
N ASP A 18 0.66 4.43 -9.33
CA ASP A 18 0.74 5.84 -9.68
C ASP A 18 1.78 6.63 -8.87
N PHE A 19 2.08 6.21 -7.63
CA PHE A 19 3.15 6.78 -6.83
C PHE A 19 4.55 6.24 -7.15
N TYR A 20 4.66 5.28 -8.06
CA TYR A 20 5.90 4.59 -8.43
C TYR A 20 6.06 4.50 -9.94
N VAL A 21 5.73 5.61 -10.63
CA VAL A 21 6.06 5.83 -12.05
C VAL A 21 7.53 6.26 -12.11
N LEU A 22 8.43 5.28 -11.93
CA LEU A 22 9.88 5.44 -11.90
C LEU A 22 10.50 4.33 -12.74
N ASP A 23 11.54 4.63 -13.51
CA ASP A 23 12.15 3.68 -14.46
C ASP A 23 12.57 2.36 -13.81
N GLU A 24 13.08 2.42 -12.59
CA GLU A 24 13.48 1.26 -11.79
C GLU A 24 12.32 0.29 -11.48
N TRP A 25 11.07 0.78 -11.52
CA TRP A 25 9.86 -0.01 -11.23
C TRP A 25 9.06 -0.35 -12.49
N LYS A 26 9.53 0.04 -13.67
CA LYS A 26 8.85 -0.24 -14.94
C LYS A 26 8.62 -1.75 -15.10
N LEU A 27 7.38 -2.14 -15.40
CA LEU A 27 6.97 -3.54 -15.58
C LEU A 27 7.13 -4.01 -17.04
N GLY A 28 7.02 -3.07 -17.99
CA GLY A 28 7.07 -3.34 -19.42
C GLY A 28 6.40 -2.24 -20.23
N THR A 29 6.02 -2.56 -21.46
CA THR A 29 5.24 -1.68 -22.35
C THR A 29 4.10 -2.45 -22.99
N VAL A 30 2.95 -1.79 -23.17
CA VAL A 30 1.72 -2.42 -23.72
C VAL A 30 1.91 -3.02 -25.12
N ASN A 31 2.87 -2.49 -25.90
CA ASN A 31 3.14 -2.95 -27.26
C ASN A 31 4.09 -4.17 -27.31
N GLN A 32 4.77 -4.51 -26.21
CA GLN A 32 5.81 -5.54 -26.17
C GLN A 32 5.51 -6.66 -25.18
N ASN A 33 4.71 -6.39 -24.15
CA ASN A 33 4.46 -7.30 -23.05
C ASN A 33 2.99 -7.47 -22.79
N SER A 34 2.56 -8.69 -22.49
CA SER A 34 1.23 -8.95 -21.94
C SER A 34 1.15 -8.57 -20.45
N PHE A 35 -0.02 -8.24 -19.95
CA PHE A 35 -0.24 -7.99 -18.53
C PHE A 35 0.11 -9.21 -17.65
N THR A 36 -0.03 -10.41 -18.18
CA THR A 36 0.39 -11.66 -17.49
C THR A 36 1.91 -11.73 -17.31
N GLU A 37 2.70 -11.34 -18.32
CA GLU A 37 4.16 -11.26 -18.19
C GLU A 37 4.56 -10.19 -17.20
N MET A 38 3.95 -9.00 -17.29
CA MET A 38 4.25 -7.88 -16.41
C MET A 38 3.99 -8.20 -14.93
N ILE A 39 2.84 -8.83 -14.59
CA ILE A 39 2.51 -9.17 -13.20
C ILE A 39 3.44 -10.26 -12.64
N ASN A 40 3.99 -11.12 -13.50
CA ASN A 40 4.93 -12.17 -13.15
C ASN A 40 6.40 -11.75 -13.27
N SER A 41 6.67 -10.49 -13.61
CA SER A 41 8.03 -9.97 -13.74
C SER A 41 8.79 -9.93 -12.41
N SER A 42 10.12 -9.86 -12.48
CA SER A 42 10.96 -9.65 -11.31
C SER A 42 10.65 -8.33 -10.61
N ASN A 43 10.40 -7.25 -11.39
CA ASN A 43 10.06 -5.93 -10.86
C ASN A 43 8.73 -5.94 -10.10
N ALA A 44 7.70 -6.63 -10.62
CA ALA A 44 6.42 -6.77 -9.93
C ALA A 44 6.59 -7.49 -8.58
N ARG A 45 7.35 -8.60 -8.56
CA ARG A 45 7.63 -9.33 -7.31
C ARG A 45 8.44 -8.48 -6.33
N ALA A 46 9.50 -7.83 -6.80
CA ALA A 46 10.33 -6.95 -5.98
C ALA A 46 9.52 -5.79 -5.39
N PHE A 47 8.64 -5.17 -6.18
CA PHE A 47 7.75 -4.09 -5.72
C PHE A 47 6.84 -4.54 -4.59
N ILE A 48 6.20 -5.70 -4.73
CA ILE A 48 5.34 -6.27 -3.70
C ILE A 48 6.17 -6.62 -2.45
N GLN A 49 7.30 -7.30 -2.63
CA GLN A 49 8.16 -7.74 -1.53
C GLN A 49 8.67 -6.56 -0.70
N ALA A 50 9.12 -5.51 -1.35
CA ALA A 50 9.61 -4.30 -0.67
C ALA A 50 8.54 -3.58 0.17
N SER A 51 7.25 -3.88 -0.04
CA SER A 51 6.15 -3.34 0.76
C SER A 51 5.91 -4.11 2.06
N LEU A 52 6.45 -5.33 2.17
CA LEU A 52 6.21 -6.23 3.31
C LEU A 52 7.13 -5.93 4.49
N ASP A 53 8.23 -5.21 4.23
CA ASP A 53 9.12 -4.80 5.29
C ASP A 53 8.47 -3.69 6.14
N ILE A 54 8.34 -3.98 7.43
CA ILE A 54 7.75 -3.07 8.41
C ILE A 54 8.55 -3.13 9.71
N PRO A 55 8.75 -1.99 10.39
CA PRO A 55 9.48 -1.94 11.64
C PRO A 55 8.76 -2.68 12.77
N GLN A 56 9.51 -3.08 13.78
CA GLN A 56 8.99 -3.83 14.93
C GLN A 56 7.92 -3.05 15.69
N GLU A 57 8.05 -1.74 15.78
CA GLU A 57 7.08 -0.85 16.41
C GLU A 57 5.71 -0.93 15.72
N CYS A 58 5.67 -1.12 14.40
CA CYS A 58 4.43 -1.35 13.67
C CYS A 58 3.82 -2.71 14.01
N ARG A 59 4.64 -3.76 14.11
CA ARG A 59 4.17 -5.12 14.44
C ARG A 59 3.55 -5.19 15.82
N ALA A 60 4.12 -4.45 16.78
CA ALA A 60 3.64 -4.36 18.15
C ALA A 60 2.47 -3.36 18.34
N CYS A 61 2.12 -2.59 17.31
CA CYS A 61 1.10 -1.55 17.41
C CYS A 61 -0.32 -2.15 17.47
N PRO A 62 -1.17 -1.74 18.42
CA PRO A 62 -2.55 -2.23 18.54
C PRO A 62 -3.42 -1.89 17.30
N TYR A 63 -3.01 -0.91 16.50
CA TYR A 63 -3.71 -0.51 15.28
C TYR A 63 -3.11 -1.10 13.99
N HIS A 64 -2.12 -2.01 14.10
CA HIS A 64 -1.47 -2.59 12.95
C HIS A 64 -2.44 -3.28 11.99
N PHE A 65 -3.47 -3.94 12.51
CA PHE A 65 -4.47 -4.65 11.71
C PHE A 65 -5.26 -3.74 10.74
N ILE A 66 -5.37 -2.44 11.06
CA ILE A 66 -5.99 -1.41 10.19
C ILE A 66 -4.92 -0.66 9.39
N CYS A 67 -3.92 -0.09 10.08
CA CYS A 67 -2.93 0.84 9.53
C CYS A 67 -1.91 0.14 8.62
N ARG A 68 -1.35 -1.00 9.04
CA ARG A 68 -0.33 -1.79 8.31
C ARG A 68 0.86 -0.96 7.83
N ASN A 69 1.25 0.07 8.60
CA ASN A 69 2.27 1.07 8.25
C ASN A 69 1.91 1.94 7.03
N GLY A 70 0.64 2.08 6.69
CA GLY A 70 0.16 2.96 5.62
C GLY A 70 0.77 2.67 4.25
N CYS A 71 0.70 3.68 3.35
CA CYS A 71 1.33 3.60 2.05
C CYS A 71 2.87 3.52 2.20
N ARG A 72 3.50 2.68 1.39
CA ARG A 72 4.97 2.57 1.35
C ARG A 72 5.63 3.91 0.98
N ARG A 73 4.99 4.71 0.13
CA ARG A 73 5.50 6.03 -0.31
C ARG A 73 5.76 6.98 0.86
N ASP A 74 4.93 6.87 1.90
CA ASP A 74 5.00 7.76 3.06
C ASP A 74 5.87 7.20 4.19
N ARG A 75 6.56 6.08 3.99
CA ARG A 75 7.45 5.50 5.00
C ARG A 75 8.79 6.21 4.99
N VAL A 76 9.26 6.59 6.17
CA VAL A 76 10.57 7.20 6.35
C VAL A 76 11.66 6.15 6.09
N VAL A 77 12.65 6.50 5.31
CA VAL A 77 13.84 5.66 5.10
C VAL A 77 14.97 6.22 5.97
N GLY A 78 15.52 5.39 6.84
CA GLY A 78 16.65 5.75 7.66
C GLY A 78 17.95 5.90 6.86
N LEU A 79 18.96 6.50 7.46
CA LEU A 79 20.31 6.65 6.84
C LEU A 79 20.96 5.28 6.52
N ASP A 80 20.52 4.23 7.20
CA ASP A 80 20.96 2.83 6.99
C ASP A 80 20.16 2.14 5.86
N GLY A 81 19.29 2.86 5.14
CA GLY A 81 18.43 2.35 4.08
C GLY A 81 17.23 1.54 4.56
N LYS A 82 17.06 1.35 5.87
CA LYS A 82 15.92 0.59 6.41
C LYS A 82 14.65 1.41 6.39
N ILE A 83 13.56 0.72 6.07
CA ILE A 83 12.22 1.30 6.09
C ILE A 83 11.74 1.44 7.53
N GLY A 84 11.44 2.68 7.92
CA GLY A 84 10.92 3.02 9.24
C GLY A 84 9.40 3.18 9.27
N LEU A 85 8.95 3.97 10.22
CA LEU A 85 7.53 4.29 10.41
C LEU A 85 7.01 5.15 9.25
N ASN A 86 5.71 5.05 8.99
CA ASN A 86 5.03 6.00 8.13
C ASN A 86 5.16 7.42 8.70
N PHE A 87 5.40 8.41 7.84
CA PHE A 87 5.52 9.82 8.23
C PHE A 87 4.31 10.31 9.05
N TYR A 88 3.12 9.80 8.73
CA TYR A 88 1.86 10.13 9.42
C TYR A 88 1.53 9.17 10.58
N CYS A 89 2.47 8.37 11.05
CA CYS A 89 2.23 7.34 12.07
C CYS A 89 1.54 7.89 13.33
N GLU A 90 1.99 9.03 13.84
CA GLU A 90 1.40 9.67 15.02
C GLU A 90 -0.05 10.11 14.78
N ALA A 91 -0.32 10.72 13.62
CA ALA A 91 -1.66 11.12 13.22
C ALA A 91 -2.61 9.92 13.09
N TYR A 92 -2.14 8.82 12.48
CA TYR A 92 -2.93 7.58 12.39
C TYR A 92 -3.22 6.98 13.76
N ARG A 93 -2.24 6.92 14.66
CA ARG A 93 -2.44 6.42 16.02
C ARG A 93 -3.47 7.27 16.77
N LYS A 94 -3.38 8.60 16.66
CA LYS A 94 -4.34 9.52 17.28
C LYS A 94 -5.73 9.37 16.69
N PHE A 95 -5.85 9.20 15.39
CA PHE A 95 -7.13 8.96 14.71
C PHE A 95 -7.74 7.63 15.16
N PHE A 96 -7.02 6.52 15.05
CA PHE A 96 -7.55 5.20 15.39
C PHE A 96 -7.87 5.06 16.88
N SER A 97 -7.07 5.67 17.78
CA SER A 97 -7.38 5.65 19.21
C SER A 97 -8.72 6.29 19.53
N LYS A 98 -9.11 7.32 18.79
CA LYS A 98 -10.38 8.03 18.98
C LYS A 98 -11.55 7.43 18.21
N ARG A 99 -11.30 6.78 17.06
CA ARG A 99 -12.35 6.40 16.10
C ARG A 99 -12.50 4.90 15.88
N ALA A 100 -11.63 4.06 16.43
CA ALA A 100 -11.75 2.60 16.28
C ALA A 100 -13.13 2.05 16.71
N PRO A 101 -13.77 2.51 17.80
CA PRO A 101 -15.11 2.05 18.16
C PRO A 101 -16.15 2.34 17.05
N GLN A 102 -16.14 3.56 16.49
CA GLN A 102 -17.09 3.94 15.42
C GLN A 102 -16.83 3.17 14.13
N LEU A 103 -15.55 2.91 13.79
CA LEU A 103 -15.20 2.09 12.63
C LEU A 103 -15.68 0.65 12.79
N ASN A 104 -15.55 0.06 13.98
CA ASN A 104 -16.07 -1.28 14.28
C ASN A 104 -17.60 -1.32 14.18
N GLU A 105 -18.29 -0.33 14.69
CA GLU A 105 -19.75 -0.22 14.57
C GLU A 105 -20.17 -0.14 13.11
N ALA A 106 -19.54 0.70 12.29
CA ALA A 106 -19.79 0.81 10.85
C ALA A 106 -19.61 -0.55 10.14
N VAL A 107 -18.54 -1.28 10.43
CA VAL A 107 -18.31 -2.64 9.89
C VAL A 107 -19.43 -3.61 10.28
N LEU A 108 -19.90 -3.56 11.53
CA LEU A 108 -21.00 -4.40 11.98
C LEU A 108 -22.32 -4.07 11.28
N LEU A 109 -22.61 -2.78 11.05
CA LEU A 109 -23.80 -2.33 10.31
C LEU A 109 -23.76 -2.80 8.85
N ILE A 110 -22.61 -2.67 8.18
CA ILE A 110 -22.41 -3.16 6.80
C ILE A 110 -22.64 -4.67 6.73
N ARG A 111 -22.02 -5.44 7.64
CA ARG A 111 -22.17 -6.92 7.68
C ARG A 111 -23.62 -7.37 7.94
N ARG A 112 -24.40 -6.58 8.65
CA ARG A 112 -25.82 -6.87 8.92
C ARG A 112 -26.75 -6.43 7.77
N GLY A 113 -26.22 -5.96 6.66
CA GLY A 113 -27.00 -5.45 5.52
C GLY A 113 -27.82 -4.20 5.82
N LYS A 114 -27.51 -3.49 6.92
CA LYS A 114 -28.24 -2.29 7.37
C LYS A 114 -27.63 -0.97 6.88
N ALA A 115 -26.49 -1.00 6.20
CA ALA A 115 -25.91 0.16 5.56
C ALA A 115 -26.45 0.26 4.13
N GLY A 116 -27.65 0.80 3.99
CA GLY A 116 -28.10 1.34 2.71
C GLY A 116 -27.30 2.62 2.44
N TRP A 117 -26.58 2.65 1.34
CA TRP A 117 -26.07 3.90 0.80
C TRP A 117 -27.27 4.68 0.26
N GLN A 118 -27.69 5.72 0.99
CA GLN A 118 -28.59 6.75 0.47
C GLN A 118 -27.76 7.86 -0.15
#